data_c30d96f264110213145792ae4b661580
#
_entry.id   c30d96f264110213145792ae4b661580
#
_cell.length_a   1.000
_cell.length_b   1.000
_cell.length_c   1.000
_cell.angle_alpha   90.00
_cell.angle_beta   90.00
_cell.angle_gamma   90.00
#
_symmetry.space_group_name_H-M   'P 1'
#
loop_
_entity.id
_entity.type
_entity.pdbx_description
1 polymer ?
#
loop_
_entity_poly.entity_id
_entity_poly.type
_entity_poly.pdbx_seq_one_letter_code
_entity_poly.pdbx_strand_id
1 'polypeptide(L)'
;MKNKTIISICGALVITLMMGCIEKFDADFDEMITEGLVIEGNIISDSTVVFQLSKTLPLDITEDNADLFGSYLDVDAELAVKGSDGTSWPGYWRGKGKYGVEIGTLRPDVEYHLEILYNGDTYRSEPQKPLETIGIENLTFKQPNLDGPVSIQLDTEMGNGTQAAYFLWYFEEDWEVRTRLVTVDLFDPWTNRIIHYDYPPVAQGWCYRATDQILLGTTESNVENRMVGKTIQTIQNSDERLSVLYSIRLQQRTLSRQEYEYYQVQAKLNNEMGGLFTPQPSELPTNITCSNHSRKVIGYVGCNMGVIYRQLYVSEEEVFYRDSYNCDLGKGPGSTPMENYGAGYQVAERIEQDINWAKTYCVDVRSMGADPHGRPLWWPNPYLYYKEIAN
;
A
#
# COMPACT_ATOMS: atom_id res chain seq x y z
N MET A 1 14.00 -13.18 -71.62
CA MET A 1 14.65 -14.06 -70.60
C MET A 1 15.47 -13.33 -69.57
N LYS A 2 15.99 -12.11 -69.76
CA LYS A 2 16.82 -11.39 -68.79
C LYS A 2 16.07 -10.93 -67.53
N ASN A 3 14.77 -10.57 -67.59
CA ASN A 3 14.03 -10.05 -66.42
C ASN A 3 13.62 -11.12 -65.39
N LYS A 4 13.47 -12.37 -65.78
CA LYS A 4 13.12 -13.47 -64.86
C LYS A 4 14.30 -13.88 -63.97
N THR A 5 15.52 -13.78 -64.52
CA THR A 5 16.77 -14.14 -63.82
C THR A 5 17.11 -13.09 -62.76
N ILE A 6 16.86 -11.81 -63.03
CA ILE A 6 17.09 -10.71 -62.03
C ILE A 6 16.11 -10.79 -60.84
N ILE A 7 14.84 -11.07 -61.08
CA ILE A 7 13.83 -11.24 -60.04
C ILE A 7 14.14 -12.46 -59.16
N SER A 8 14.66 -13.56 -59.76
CA SER A 8 15.04 -14.74 -58.98
C SER A 8 16.29 -14.53 -58.12
N ILE A 9 17.25 -13.73 -58.57
CA ILE A 9 18.47 -13.36 -57.81
C ILE A 9 18.13 -12.39 -56.66
N CYS A 10 17.27 -11.39 -56.90
CA CYS A 10 16.79 -10.48 -55.83
C CYS A 10 15.96 -11.22 -54.78
N GLY A 11 15.13 -12.18 -55.20
CA GLY A 11 14.34 -12.99 -54.24
C GLY A 11 15.23 -13.88 -53.34
N ALA A 12 16.29 -14.48 -53.91
CA ALA A 12 17.24 -15.28 -53.15
C ALA A 12 18.10 -14.44 -52.20
N LEU A 13 18.44 -13.18 -52.58
CA LEU A 13 19.21 -12.27 -51.73
C LEU A 13 18.37 -11.73 -50.51
N VAL A 14 17.07 -11.55 -50.69
CA VAL A 14 16.17 -11.13 -49.61
C VAL A 14 15.93 -12.26 -48.59
N ILE A 15 15.90 -13.52 -49.06
CA ILE A 15 15.71 -14.68 -48.16
C ILE A 15 16.98 -14.94 -47.33
N THR A 16 18.17 -14.68 -47.86
CA THR A 16 19.41 -14.79 -47.07
C THR A 16 19.63 -13.69 -46.04
N LEU A 17 18.99 -12.53 -46.21
CA LEU A 17 19.03 -11.44 -45.20
C LEU A 17 18.08 -11.66 -44.04
N MET A 18 17.14 -12.59 -44.11
CA MET A 18 16.19 -12.93 -43.03
C MET A 18 16.68 -14.08 -42.13
N MET A 19 17.83 -14.68 -42.40
CA MET A 19 18.48 -15.60 -41.44
C MET A 19 19.40 -14.80 -40.48
N GLY A 20 18.84 -13.85 -39.79
CA GLY A 20 19.43 -13.33 -38.56
C GLY A 20 19.42 -14.46 -37.54
N CYS A 21 20.56 -15.02 -37.22
CA CYS A 21 20.71 -15.88 -36.06
C CYS A 21 20.23 -15.10 -34.83
N ILE A 22 19.09 -15.50 -34.30
CA ILE A 22 18.77 -15.22 -32.88
C ILE A 22 19.72 -16.15 -32.13
N GLU A 23 20.91 -15.67 -31.82
CA GLU A 23 21.73 -16.33 -30.81
C GLU A 23 20.92 -16.25 -29.49
N LYS A 24 20.61 -17.42 -28.93
CA LYS A 24 20.17 -17.49 -27.56
C LYS A 24 21.29 -16.87 -26.73
N PHE A 25 21.02 -15.73 -26.14
CA PHE A 25 21.85 -15.17 -25.10
C PHE A 25 21.60 -16.06 -23.88
N ASP A 26 22.40 -17.10 -23.72
CA ASP A 26 22.52 -17.81 -22.46
C ASP A 26 23.36 -16.89 -21.57
N ALA A 27 22.68 -16.02 -20.84
CA ALA A 27 23.31 -15.34 -19.72
C ALA A 27 23.64 -16.42 -18.69
N ASP A 28 24.93 -16.64 -18.47
CA ASP A 28 25.40 -17.51 -17.40
C ASP A 28 25.09 -16.81 -16.06
N PHE A 29 23.88 -17.07 -15.53
CA PHE A 29 23.40 -16.50 -14.26
C PHE A 29 24.01 -17.18 -13.03
N ASP A 30 24.73 -18.28 -13.21
CA ASP A 30 25.30 -19.07 -12.10
C ASP A 30 26.41 -18.34 -11.32
N GLU A 31 27.06 -17.33 -11.88
CA GLU A 31 28.08 -16.52 -11.16
C GLU A 31 27.52 -15.28 -10.45
N MET A 32 26.24 -14.91 -10.63
CA MET A 32 25.70 -13.63 -10.13
C MET A 32 24.76 -13.73 -8.92
N ILE A 33 24.44 -14.91 -8.43
CA ILE A 33 23.59 -15.05 -7.24
C ILE A 33 24.46 -15.20 -5.98
N THR A 34 25.20 -14.15 -5.65
CA THR A 34 25.65 -14.00 -4.28
C THR A 34 24.44 -13.74 -3.42
N GLU A 35 24.13 -14.69 -2.53
CA GLU A 35 23.05 -14.57 -1.55
C GLU A 35 23.17 -13.23 -0.84
N GLY A 36 22.23 -12.31 -1.13
CA GLY A 36 22.21 -10.98 -0.55
C GLY A 36 21.20 -10.91 0.60
N LEU A 37 21.43 -9.99 1.53
CA LEU A 37 20.48 -9.69 2.61
C LEU A 37 19.75 -8.39 2.28
N VAL A 38 18.42 -8.42 2.33
CA VAL A 38 17.57 -7.26 2.23
C VAL A 38 17.15 -6.86 3.64
N ILE A 39 17.34 -5.59 3.98
CA ILE A 39 17.08 -5.04 5.31
C ILE A 39 16.13 -3.85 5.17
N GLU A 40 14.95 -3.94 5.77
CA GLU A 40 13.93 -2.89 5.78
C GLU A 40 13.60 -2.50 7.21
N GLY A 41 13.55 -1.22 7.49
CA GLY A 41 13.19 -0.69 8.81
C GLY A 41 13.91 0.62 9.10
N ASN A 42 13.50 1.28 10.18
CA ASN A 42 14.03 2.58 10.57
C ASN A 42 14.17 2.65 12.08
N ILE A 43 15.13 3.44 12.56
CA ILE A 43 15.33 3.76 13.97
C ILE A 43 14.47 4.97 14.30
N ILE A 44 13.49 4.83 15.20
CA ILE A 44 12.55 5.89 15.56
C ILE A 44 12.49 6.00 17.09
N SER A 45 12.70 7.20 17.63
CA SER A 45 12.66 7.46 19.06
C SER A 45 11.34 7.07 19.71
N ASP A 46 11.40 6.55 20.90
CA ASP A 46 10.25 6.23 21.78
C ASP A 46 9.21 5.34 21.09
N SER A 47 9.67 4.36 20.31
CA SER A 47 8.79 3.49 19.55
C SER A 47 9.25 2.04 19.50
N THR A 48 8.29 1.14 19.30
CA THR A 48 8.60 -0.24 18.91
C THR A 48 8.66 -0.31 17.39
N VAL A 49 9.88 -0.43 16.86
CA VAL A 49 10.11 -0.55 15.42
C VAL A 49 10.19 -2.01 15.00
N VAL A 50 9.90 -2.28 13.75
CA VAL A 50 10.06 -3.62 13.16
C VAL A 50 11.09 -3.55 12.04
N PHE A 51 12.14 -4.35 12.14
CA PHE A 51 13.05 -4.62 11.03
C PHE A 51 12.64 -5.91 10.34
N GLN A 52 12.50 -5.86 9.02
CA GLN A 52 12.27 -7.03 8.17
C GLN A 52 13.60 -7.42 7.53
N LEU A 53 13.99 -8.66 7.71
CA LEU A 53 15.14 -9.26 7.04
C LEU A 53 14.63 -10.30 6.05
N SER A 54 15.16 -10.28 4.83
CA SER A 54 14.91 -11.30 3.83
C SER A 54 16.14 -11.55 2.96
N LYS A 55 16.21 -12.70 2.32
CA LYS A 55 17.24 -12.99 1.32
C LYS A 55 16.80 -12.46 -0.03
N THR A 56 17.75 -12.15 -0.90
CA THR A 56 17.45 -11.86 -2.31
C THR A 56 16.88 -13.11 -2.98
N LEU A 57 15.85 -12.92 -3.82
CA LEU A 57 15.23 -13.98 -4.59
C LEU A 57 15.91 -14.10 -5.96
N PRO A 58 16.18 -15.33 -6.47
CA PRO A 58 16.54 -15.53 -7.87
C PRO A 58 15.40 -15.09 -8.80
N LEU A 59 15.74 -14.62 -10.01
CA LEU A 59 14.75 -14.17 -11.00
C LEU A 59 13.96 -15.32 -11.66
N ASP A 60 14.39 -16.56 -11.47
CA ASP A 60 13.82 -17.77 -12.07
C ASP A 60 12.82 -18.53 -11.18
N ILE A 61 12.24 -17.85 -10.20
CA ILE A 61 11.20 -18.45 -9.35
C ILE A 61 9.95 -18.71 -10.21
N THR A 62 9.65 -19.99 -10.42
CA THR A 62 8.43 -20.48 -11.04
C THR A 62 7.41 -20.89 -9.97
N GLU A 63 6.14 -21.13 -10.37
CA GLU A 63 5.10 -21.63 -9.48
C GLU A 63 5.52 -22.93 -8.77
N ASP A 64 6.36 -23.75 -9.39
CA ASP A 64 6.89 -24.98 -8.82
C ASP A 64 7.87 -24.77 -7.65
N ASN A 65 8.40 -23.54 -7.51
CA ASN A 65 9.35 -23.14 -6.46
C ASN A 65 8.70 -22.23 -5.39
N ALA A 66 7.37 -22.12 -5.36
CA ALA A 66 6.65 -21.23 -4.44
C ALA A 66 6.96 -21.53 -2.95
N ASP A 67 7.30 -22.77 -2.61
CA ASP A 67 7.74 -23.15 -1.26
C ASP A 67 9.06 -22.47 -0.85
N LEU A 68 9.90 -22.08 -1.81
CA LEU A 68 11.12 -21.33 -1.56
C LEU A 68 10.83 -19.90 -1.06
N PHE A 69 9.67 -19.33 -1.43
CA PHE A 69 9.28 -18.00 -0.98
C PHE A 69 9.21 -17.89 0.56
N GLY A 70 8.75 -18.93 1.24
CA GLY A 70 8.76 -19.03 2.70
C GLY A 70 10.18 -19.05 3.27
N SER A 71 11.11 -19.75 2.64
CA SER A 71 12.49 -19.91 3.12
C SER A 71 13.34 -18.65 3.00
N TYR A 72 13.01 -17.73 2.08
CA TYR A 72 13.71 -16.45 1.93
C TYR A 72 13.32 -15.42 2.99
N LEU A 73 12.16 -15.59 3.62
CA LEU A 73 11.69 -14.76 4.73
C LEU A 73 12.17 -15.28 6.11
N ASP A 74 12.67 -16.51 6.18
CA ASP A 74 13.20 -17.07 7.42
C ASP A 74 14.70 -16.79 7.52
N VAL A 75 15.00 -15.59 8.02
CA VAL A 75 16.36 -15.15 8.38
C VAL A 75 16.46 -15.18 9.88
N ASP A 76 17.22 -16.15 10.42
CA ASP A 76 17.52 -16.23 11.85
C ASP A 76 18.81 -15.46 12.13
N ALA A 77 18.70 -14.32 12.79
CA ALA A 77 19.80 -13.38 13.03
C ALA A 77 19.73 -12.79 14.45
N GLU A 78 20.84 -12.35 14.95
CA GLU A 78 20.89 -11.47 16.12
C GLU A 78 20.99 -10.03 15.62
N LEU A 79 20.16 -9.14 16.15
CA LEU A 79 20.25 -7.73 15.80
C LEU A 79 20.06 -6.81 17.02
N ALA A 80 20.65 -5.64 16.94
CA ALA A 80 20.48 -4.58 17.93
C ALA A 80 20.64 -3.21 17.27
N VAL A 81 19.93 -2.22 17.80
CA VAL A 81 20.22 -0.82 17.54
C VAL A 81 21.20 -0.33 18.61
N LYS A 82 22.29 0.30 18.19
CA LYS A 82 23.38 0.76 19.05
C LYS A 82 23.62 2.25 18.91
N GLY A 83 23.89 2.92 20.04
CA GLY A 83 24.28 4.32 20.10
C GLY A 83 25.79 4.49 20.35
N SER A 84 26.37 5.59 19.86
CA SER A 84 27.77 5.96 20.08
C SER A 84 28.09 6.26 21.55
N ASP A 85 27.07 6.48 22.37
CA ASP A 85 27.15 6.65 23.82
C ASP A 85 27.16 5.32 24.61
N GLY A 86 27.11 4.19 23.92
CA GLY A 86 27.07 2.85 24.50
C GLY A 86 25.67 2.31 24.77
N THR A 87 24.63 3.04 24.43
CA THR A 87 23.25 2.50 24.47
C THR A 87 23.09 1.37 23.47
N SER A 88 22.25 0.37 23.83
CA SER A 88 21.96 -0.78 22.98
C SER A 88 20.56 -1.29 23.26
N TRP A 89 19.77 -1.45 22.19
CA TRP A 89 18.43 -2.04 22.24
C TRP A 89 18.41 -3.32 21.39
N PRO A 90 18.35 -4.50 22.03
CA PRO A 90 18.34 -5.78 21.33
C PRO A 90 17.01 -6.01 20.62
N GLY A 91 17.08 -6.66 19.47
CA GLY A 91 15.90 -7.12 18.76
C GLY A 91 15.40 -8.46 19.28
N TYR A 92 14.09 -8.67 19.15
CA TYR A 92 13.44 -9.94 19.44
C TYR A 92 12.66 -10.44 18.21
N TRP A 93 12.76 -11.72 17.95
CA TRP A 93 12.17 -12.35 16.78
C TRP A 93 10.63 -12.37 16.84
N ARG A 94 9.96 -12.05 15.73
CA ARG A 94 8.50 -12.01 15.59
C ARG A 94 7.97 -12.94 14.50
N GLY A 95 8.82 -13.76 13.90
CA GLY A 95 8.49 -14.68 12.82
C GLY A 95 8.74 -14.09 11.43
N LYS A 96 9.01 -14.95 10.46
CA LYS A 96 9.16 -14.61 9.04
C LYS A 96 10.16 -13.47 8.80
N GLY A 97 11.35 -13.54 9.44
CA GLY A 97 12.40 -12.54 9.31
C GLY A 97 12.08 -11.17 9.95
N LYS A 98 11.01 -11.06 10.72
CA LYS A 98 10.64 -9.82 11.44
C LYS A 98 11.25 -9.80 12.82
N TYR A 99 11.84 -8.65 13.16
CA TYR A 99 12.45 -8.38 14.47
C TYR A 99 11.85 -7.10 15.05
N GLY A 100 11.29 -7.20 16.25
CA GLY A 100 10.86 -6.03 17.02
C GLY A 100 12.05 -5.47 17.80
N VAL A 101 12.19 -4.15 17.86
CA VAL A 101 13.17 -3.46 18.72
C VAL A 101 12.41 -2.36 19.47
N GLU A 102 12.49 -2.37 20.79
CA GLU A 102 11.93 -1.32 21.63
C GLU A 102 12.99 -0.21 21.79
N ILE A 103 12.84 0.84 20.99
CA ILE A 103 13.75 1.99 21.00
C ILE A 103 13.31 2.94 22.11
N GLY A 104 14.23 3.28 22.99
CA GLY A 104 14.03 4.35 23.97
C GLY A 104 14.18 5.74 23.34
N THR A 105 14.23 6.77 24.19
CA THR A 105 14.40 8.16 23.77
C THR A 105 15.79 8.33 23.13
N LEU A 106 15.81 8.75 21.86
CA LEU A 106 17.03 9.09 21.14
C LEU A 106 17.52 10.48 21.55
N ARG A 107 18.82 10.67 21.56
CA ARG A 107 19.46 11.96 21.82
C ARG A 107 19.96 12.57 20.52
N PRO A 108 19.72 13.87 20.24
CA PRO A 108 20.10 14.49 18.97
C PRO A 108 21.63 14.62 18.76
N ASP A 109 22.42 14.49 19.82
CA ASP A 109 23.89 14.54 19.79
C ASP A 109 24.56 13.16 19.66
N VAL A 110 23.79 12.06 19.75
CA VAL A 110 24.26 10.68 19.64
C VAL A 110 24.00 10.13 18.25
N GLU A 111 24.96 9.37 17.72
CA GLU A 111 24.81 8.65 16.46
C GLU A 111 24.35 7.21 16.73
N TYR A 112 23.33 6.77 15.99
CA TYR A 112 22.76 5.43 16.12
C TYR A 112 22.91 4.65 14.82
N HIS A 113 23.07 3.32 14.96
CA HIS A 113 23.15 2.40 13.82
C HIS A 113 22.49 1.06 14.16
N LEU A 114 22.04 0.37 13.13
CA LEU A 114 21.61 -1.02 13.21
C LEU A 114 22.82 -1.93 13.03
N GLU A 115 22.97 -2.94 13.90
CA GLU A 115 23.95 -4.02 13.75
C GLU A 115 23.24 -5.36 13.73
N ILE A 116 23.58 -6.22 12.76
CA ILE A 116 23.00 -7.54 12.56
C ILE A 116 24.13 -8.56 12.44
N LEU A 117 24.04 -9.65 13.18
CA LEU A 117 24.89 -10.82 13.04
C LEU A 117 24.09 -11.95 12.36
N TYR A 118 24.49 -12.32 11.16
CA TYR A 118 23.82 -13.34 10.37
C TYR A 118 24.85 -14.22 9.63
N ASN A 119 24.74 -15.55 9.78
CA ASN A 119 25.66 -16.54 9.19
C ASN A 119 27.14 -16.26 9.43
N GLY A 120 27.50 -15.69 10.59
CA GLY A 120 28.88 -15.34 10.95
C GLY A 120 29.38 -14.01 10.37
N ASP A 121 28.61 -13.36 9.51
CA ASP A 121 28.90 -12.04 8.96
C ASP A 121 28.19 -10.95 9.77
N THR A 122 28.84 -9.79 9.91
CA THR A 122 28.25 -8.61 10.58
C THR A 122 27.81 -7.60 9.52
N TYR A 123 26.54 -7.22 9.59
CA TYR A 123 25.96 -6.15 8.78
C TYR A 123 25.74 -4.93 9.66
N ARG A 124 26.12 -3.74 9.19
CA ARG A 124 26.03 -2.52 9.96
C ARG A 124 25.58 -1.36 9.08
N SER A 125 24.54 -0.63 9.53
CA SER A 125 24.20 0.64 8.89
C SER A 125 25.18 1.74 9.25
N GLU A 126 25.31 2.76 8.40
CA GLU A 126 26.09 3.96 8.75
C GLU A 126 25.50 4.61 10.01
N PRO A 127 26.35 5.05 10.95
CA PRO A 127 25.89 5.80 12.12
C PRO A 127 25.28 7.13 11.71
N GLN A 128 24.07 7.43 12.23
CA GLN A 128 23.33 8.64 11.92
C GLN A 128 22.81 9.31 13.19
N LYS A 129 22.83 10.63 13.22
CA LYS A 129 22.08 11.41 14.20
C LYS A 129 20.60 11.40 13.85
N PRO A 130 19.70 11.30 14.84
CA PRO A 130 18.27 11.29 14.57
C PRO A 130 17.82 12.63 13.99
N LEU A 131 17.09 12.57 12.87
CA LEU A 131 16.51 13.74 12.23
C LEU A 131 15.25 14.18 12.98
N GLU A 132 15.12 15.48 13.20
CA GLU A 132 13.85 16.06 13.63
C GLU A 132 12.80 15.92 12.52
N THR A 133 11.59 15.51 12.88
CA THR A 133 10.49 15.42 11.94
C THR A 133 9.76 16.75 11.86
N ILE A 134 9.80 17.37 10.69
CA ILE A 134 9.04 18.59 10.39
C ILE A 134 7.55 18.25 10.45
N GLY A 135 6.76 19.11 11.08
CA GLY A 135 5.34 18.88 11.31
C GLY A 135 4.48 19.04 10.06
N ILE A 136 3.22 18.61 10.18
CA ILE A 136 2.15 18.90 9.23
C ILE A 136 1.36 20.08 9.79
N GLU A 137 1.38 21.22 9.07
CA GLU A 137 0.63 22.41 9.44
C GLU A 137 -0.86 22.20 9.21
N ASN A 138 -1.23 21.76 8.00
CA ASN A 138 -2.62 21.48 7.61
C ASN A 138 -2.75 20.17 6.87
N LEU A 139 -3.84 19.44 7.14
CA LEU A 139 -4.33 18.34 6.33
C LEU A 139 -5.79 18.66 5.99
N THR A 140 -6.10 18.86 4.71
CA THR A 140 -7.41 19.34 4.25
C THR A 140 -7.86 18.59 3.02
N PHE A 141 -9.11 18.81 2.61
CA PHE A 141 -9.61 18.31 1.32
C PHE A 141 -10.19 19.47 0.49
N LYS A 142 -10.22 19.27 -0.82
CA LYS A 142 -10.83 20.20 -1.78
C LYS A 142 -11.56 19.43 -2.85
N GLN A 143 -12.76 19.90 -3.18
CA GLN A 143 -13.51 19.49 -4.35
C GLN A 143 -13.88 20.75 -5.15
N PRO A 144 -13.05 21.15 -6.13
CA PRO A 144 -13.21 22.45 -6.82
C PRO A 144 -14.48 22.50 -7.68
N ASN A 145 -14.97 21.36 -8.13
CA ASN A 145 -16.20 21.22 -8.93
C ASN A 145 -17.05 20.08 -8.37
N LEU A 146 -18.39 20.22 -8.43
CA LEU A 146 -19.31 19.17 -7.98
C LEU A 146 -19.09 17.84 -8.70
N ASP A 147 -18.74 17.88 -10.00
CA ASP A 147 -18.43 16.68 -10.79
C ASP A 147 -16.96 16.23 -10.71
N GLY A 148 -16.12 16.99 -10.01
CA GLY A 148 -14.69 16.72 -9.90
C GLY A 148 -14.33 15.80 -8.74
N PRO A 149 -13.10 15.30 -8.74
CA PRO A 149 -12.61 14.49 -7.63
C PRO A 149 -12.38 15.32 -6.37
N VAL A 150 -12.40 14.65 -5.24
CA VAL A 150 -11.93 15.17 -3.94
C VAL A 150 -10.44 14.93 -3.85
N SER A 151 -9.66 15.99 -3.59
CA SER A 151 -8.22 15.93 -3.40
C SER A 151 -7.87 16.17 -1.94
N ILE A 152 -7.22 15.21 -1.31
CA ILE A 152 -6.64 15.36 0.02
C ILE A 152 -5.29 16.06 -0.12
N GLN A 153 -5.12 17.19 0.56
CA GLN A 153 -3.94 18.04 0.46
C GLN A 153 -3.34 18.32 1.83
N LEU A 154 -2.02 18.43 1.87
CA LEU A 154 -1.30 18.83 3.06
C LEU A 154 -0.43 20.08 2.82
N ASP A 155 -0.24 20.80 3.90
CA ASP A 155 0.80 21.83 4.06
C ASP A 155 1.77 21.35 5.14
N THR A 156 3.09 21.45 4.90
CA THR A 156 4.07 21.17 5.93
C THR A 156 4.41 22.44 6.71
N GLU A 157 4.82 22.29 7.95
CA GLU A 157 5.50 23.35 8.67
C GLU A 157 6.79 23.76 7.92
N MET A 158 7.30 24.94 8.23
CA MET A 158 8.55 25.43 7.65
C MET A 158 9.72 24.60 8.19
N GLY A 159 10.57 24.12 7.30
CA GLY A 159 11.82 23.44 7.69
C GLY A 159 12.80 24.38 8.37
N ASN A 160 13.58 23.87 9.29
CA ASN A 160 14.61 24.63 9.99
C ASN A 160 15.77 24.96 9.05
N GLY A 161 16.04 26.27 8.89
CA GLY A 161 17.17 26.77 8.10
C GLY A 161 16.92 26.86 6.59
N THR A 162 18.01 26.91 5.83
CA THR A 162 18.01 27.11 4.37
C THR A 162 18.14 25.81 3.58
N GLN A 163 18.30 24.67 4.25
CA GLN A 163 18.43 23.38 3.58
C GLN A 163 17.07 22.84 3.20
N ALA A 164 16.98 22.26 2.02
CA ALA A 164 15.77 21.57 1.56
C ALA A 164 15.38 20.43 2.51
N ALA A 165 14.08 20.28 2.72
CA ALA A 165 13.49 19.16 3.45
C ALA A 165 13.00 18.10 2.47
N TYR A 166 13.07 16.86 2.91
CA TYR A 166 12.63 15.68 2.17
C TYR A 166 11.65 14.89 3.02
N PHE A 167 10.59 14.37 2.41
CA PHE A 167 9.49 13.74 3.10
C PHE A 167 9.12 12.40 2.48
N LEU A 168 8.73 11.49 3.35
CA LEU A 168 8.03 10.25 3.02
C LEU A 168 6.68 10.28 3.72
N TRP A 169 5.62 9.98 2.96
CA TRP A 169 4.28 9.81 3.48
C TRP A 169 3.78 8.39 3.29
N TYR A 170 3.10 7.93 4.30
CA TYR A 170 2.31 6.72 4.32
C TYR A 170 0.93 7.06 4.85
N PHE A 171 -0.12 6.42 4.34
CA PHE A 171 -1.45 6.64 4.88
C PHE A 171 -2.28 5.36 4.91
N GLU A 172 -3.22 5.34 5.82
CA GLU A 172 -4.27 4.34 5.94
C GLU A 172 -5.61 5.03 5.75
N GLU A 173 -6.50 4.35 5.04
CA GLU A 173 -7.84 4.82 4.74
C GLU A 173 -8.84 3.87 5.39
N ASP A 174 -9.86 4.44 6.02
CA ASP A 174 -11.04 3.73 6.51
C ASP A 174 -12.26 4.45 5.98
N TRP A 175 -13.28 3.73 5.57
CA TRP A 175 -14.53 4.34 5.16
C TRP A 175 -15.73 3.49 5.50
N GLU A 176 -16.83 4.18 5.77
CA GLU A 176 -18.12 3.58 6.01
C GLU A 176 -18.93 3.53 4.73
N VAL A 177 -19.59 2.41 4.49
CA VAL A 177 -20.56 2.24 3.41
C VAL A 177 -21.90 1.81 3.97
N ARG A 178 -22.98 2.23 3.29
CA ARG A 178 -24.36 1.82 3.60
C ARG A 178 -25.06 1.34 2.36
N THR A 179 -25.94 0.38 2.55
CA THR A 179 -26.83 -0.08 1.46
C THR A 179 -27.89 0.98 1.16
N ARG A 180 -28.38 1.02 -0.11
CA ARG A 180 -29.44 1.92 -0.56
C ARG A 180 -30.82 1.42 -0.13
N LEU A 181 -30.95 0.11 0.05
CA LEU A 181 -32.15 -0.55 0.53
C LEU A 181 -31.81 -1.28 1.82
N VAL A 182 -32.65 -1.17 2.80
CA VAL A 182 -32.45 -1.79 4.12
C VAL A 182 -33.44 -2.95 4.26
N THR A 183 -32.92 -4.12 4.55
CA THR A 183 -33.73 -5.32 4.76
C THR A 183 -33.34 -6.02 6.05
N VAL A 184 -34.32 -6.64 6.68
CA VAL A 184 -34.16 -7.58 7.80
C VAL A 184 -34.30 -9.02 7.38
N ASP A 185 -34.63 -9.26 6.11
CA ASP A 185 -34.80 -10.58 5.54
C ASP A 185 -33.67 -10.87 4.55
N LEU A 186 -32.91 -11.92 4.80
CA LEU A 186 -31.82 -12.33 3.92
C LEU A 186 -32.02 -13.79 3.47
N PHE A 187 -31.82 -14.03 2.18
CA PHE A 187 -31.73 -15.39 1.68
C PHE A 187 -30.38 -16.01 2.04
N ASP A 188 -30.45 -17.15 2.71
CA ASP A 188 -29.28 -17.96 3.04
C ASP A 188 -29.16 -19.15 2.06
N PRO A 189 -28.13 -19.19 1.21
CA PRO A 189 -27.96 -20.25 0.22
C PRO A 189 -27.63 -21.62 0.84
N TRP A 190 -27.07 -21.65 2.06
CA TRP A 190 -26.68 -22.89 2.73
C TRP A 190 -27.91 -23.67 3.25
N THR A 191 -28.89 -22.94 3.78
CA THR A 191 -30.13 -23.51 4.28
C THR A 191 -31.26 -23.46 3.24
N ASN A 192 -31.06 -22.76 2.13
CA ASN A 192 -32.06 -22.47 1.09
C ASN A 192 -33.32 -21.82 1.68
N ARG A 193 -33.16 -20.89 2.61
CA ARG A 193 -34.25 -20.22 3.31
C ARG A 193 -34.03 -18.70 3.38
N ILE A 194 -35.14 -17.97 3.53
CA ILE A 194 -35.08 -16.57 3.93
C ILE A 194 -35.10 -16.52 5.46
N ILE A 195 -34.07 -15.91 6.02
CA ILE A 195 -33.87 -15.74 7.47
C ILE A 195 -34.29 -14.32 7.80
N HIS A 196 -35.16 -14.17 8.78
CA HIS A 196 -35.56 -12.89 9.36
C HIS A 196 -34.65 -12.55 10.55
N TYR A 197 -34.21 -11.29 10.61
CA TYR A 197 -33.38 -10.74 11.67
C TYR A 197 -34.14 -9.63 12.41
N ASP A 198 -33.85 -9.43 13.68
CA ASP A 198 -34.43 -8.35 14.48
C ASP A 198 -33.92 -6.95 14.10
N TYR A 199 -32.81 -6.89 13.33
CA TYR A 199 -32.17 -5.66 12.84
C TYR A 199 -31.53 -5.95 11.48
N PRO A 200 -31.26 -4.93 10.66
CA PRO A 200 -30.58 -5.12 9.36
C PRO A 200 -29.09 -5.49 9.55
N PRO A 201 -28.72 -6.76 9.40
CA PRO A 201 -27.38 -7.22 9.83
C PRO A 201 -26.25 -6.81 8.89
N VAL A 202 -26.57 -6.40 7.67
CA VAL A 202 -25.62 -6.13 6.58
C VAL A 202 -25.87 -4.82 5.85
N ALA A 203 -26.63 -3.91 6.47
CA ALA A 203 -26.96 -2.63 5.85
C ALA A 203 -25.85 -1.57 5.99
N GLN A 204 -24.89 -1.80 6.86
CA GLN A 204 -23.77 -0.89 7.15
C GLN A 204 -22.50 -1.71 7.33
N GLY A 205 -21.37 -1.20 6.89
CA GLY A 205 -20.08 -1.85 7.05
C GLY A 205 -18.92 -0.89 6.85
N TRP A 206 -17.72 -1.37 7.15
CA TRP A 206 -16.49 -0.60 7.08
C TRP A 206 -15.47 -1.30 6.20
N CYS A 207 -14.74 -0.49 5.44
CA CYS A 207 -13.62 -0.92 4.63
C CYS A 207 -12.33 -0.28 5.15
N TYR A 208 -11.21 -0.95 4.89
CA TYR A 208 -9.88 -0.49 5.24
C TYR A 208 -8.93 -0.68 4.08
N ARG A 209 -8.01 0.26 3.90
CA ARG A 209 -6.90 0.14 2.98
C ARG A 209 -5.68 0.90 3.50
N ALA A 210 -4.50 0.29 3.37
CA ALA A 210 -3.24 0.99 3.53
C ALA A 210 -2.66 1.33 2.14
N THR A 211 -1.92 2.45 2.02
CA THR A 211 -1.20 2.74 0.79
C THR A 211 -0.02 1.79 0.63
N ASP A 212 0.14 1.28 -0.57
CA ASP A 212 1.29 0.50 -1.03
C ASP A 212 2.28 1.35 -1.86
N GLN A 213 1.93 2.61 -2.11
CA GLN A 213 2.73 3.54 -2.90
C GLN A 213 3.74 4.29 -2.03
N ILE A 214 4.95 4.47 -2.57
CA ILE A 214 5.97 5.32 -1.98
C ILE A 214 5.66 6.77 -2.38
N LEU A 215 5.15 7.55 -1.42
CA LEU A 215 4.82 8.96 -1.62
C LEU A 215 5.95 9.84 -1.10
N LEU A 216 6.56 10.59 -2.00
CA LEU A 216 7.71 11.44 -1.69
C LEU A 216 7.44 12.92 -2.01
N GLY A 217 8.14 13.77 -1.28
CA GLY A 217 8.18 15.20 -1.54
C GLY A 217 9.47 15.84 -1.11
N THR A 218 9.76 17.00 -1.70
CA THR A 218 10.92 17.83 -1.33
C THR A 218 10.59 19.29 -1.48
N THR A 219 11.22 20.10 -0.66
CA THR A 219 11.13 21.57 -0.73
C THR A 219 12.23 22.21 -1.57
N GLU A 220 13.05 21.44 -2.28
CA GLU A 220 14.20 21.98 -3.08
C GLU A 220 13.82 23.11 -4.03
N SER A 221 12.60 23.10 -4.56
CA SER A 221 12.11 24.14 -5.49
C SER A 221 11.19 25.15 -4.81
N ASN A 222 11.02 25.09 -3.49
CA ASN A 222 10.05 25.91 -2.76
C ASN A 222 10.74 27.11 -2.12
N VAL A 223 10.17 28.32 -2.30
CA VAL A 223 10.76 29.56 -1.83
C VAL A 223 10.85 29.66 -0.30
N GLU A 224 9.85 29.10 0.40
CA GLU A 224 9.71 29.19 1.86
C GLU A 224 10.17 27.94 2.61
N ASN A 225 10.89 27.03 1.94
CA ASN A 225 11.29 25.72 2.53
C ASN A 225 10.12 24.97 3.22
N ARG A 226 8.92 25.05 2.64
CA ARG A 226 7.73 24.30 3.03
C ARG A 226 6.95 23.84 1.81
N MET A 227 6.16 22.83 1.95
CA MET A 227 5.20 22.40 0.93
C MET A 227 3.83 22.99 1.23
N VAL A 228 3.13 23.48 0.20
CA VAL A 228 1.78 24.01 0.30
C VAL A 228 0.90 23.33 -0.76
N GLY A 229 -0.24 22.79 -0.34
CA GLY A 229 -1.22 22.14 -1.23
C GLY A 229 -0.72 20.87 -1.89
N LYS A 230 0.21 20.14 -1.25
CA LYS A 230 0.68 18.84 -1.76
C LYS A 230 -0.47 17.85 -1.76
N THR A 231 -0.87 17.38 -2.92
CA THR A 231 -1.89 16.32 -3.04
C THR A 231 -1.29 14.98 -2.60
N ILE A 232 -1.95 14.35 -1.62
CA ILE A 232 -1.60 13.03 -1.07
C ILE A 232 -2.48 11.95 -1.69
N GLN A 233 -3.79 12.21 -1.82
CA GLN A 233 -4.75 11.27 -2.37
C GLN A 233 -5.78 12.01 -3.23
N THR A 234 -6.26 11.35 -4.26
CA THR A 234 -7.36 11.84 -5.10
C THR A 234 -8.44 10.77 -5.18
N ILE A 235 -9.66 11.13 -4.82
CA ILE A 235 -10.81 10.25 -4.77
C ILE A 235 -11.84 10.75 -5.77
N GLN A 236 -12.26 9.89 -6.72
CA GLN A 236 -13.30 10.25 -7.68
C GLN A 236 -14.63 10.47 -6.97
N ASN A 237 -15.45 11.40 -7.45
CA ASN A 237 -16.72 11.73 -6.81
C ASN A 237 -17.77 10.60 -6.86
N SER A 238 -17.54 9.56 -7.67
CA SER A 238 -18.36 8.34 -7.72
C SER A 238 -17.77 7.17 -6.90
N ASP A 239 -16.69 7.40 -6.19
CA ASP A 239 -16.04 6.37 -5.36
C ASP A 239 -16.78 6.21 -4.03
N GLU A 240 -17.10 4.98 -3.66
CA GLU A 240 -17.85 4.64 -2.45
C GLU A 240 -17.23 5.16 -1.15
N ARG A 241 -15.94 5.45 -1.13
CA ARG A 241 -15.27 6.06 0.01
C ARG A 241 -15.90 7.37 0.46
N LEU A 242 -16.58 8.08 -0.46
CA LEU A 242 -17.24 9.35 -0.20
C LEU A 242 -18.74 9.22 0.12
N SER A 243 -19.26 7.97 0.17
CA SER A 243 -20.71 7.73 0.25
C SER A 243 -21.34 7.99 1.62
N VAL A 244 -20.54 7.97 2.70
CA VAL A 244 -21.01 8.21 4.07
C VAL A 244 -19.96 9.01 4.85
N LEU A 245 -18.91 8.35 5.27
CA LEU A 245 -17.80 8.95 6.02
C LEU A 245 -16.50 8.29 5.61
N TYR A 246 -15.55 9.08 5.22
CA TYR A 246 -14.20 8.68 4.89
C TYR A 246 -13.23 9.23 5.92
N SER A 247 -12.22 8.45 6.26
CA SER A 247 -11.09 8.85 7.11
C SER A 247 -9.78 8.50 6.45
N ILE A 248 -8.83 9.42 6.51
CA ILE A 248 -7.43 9.17 6.16
C ILE A 248 -6.55 9.49 7.36
N ARG A 249 -5.71 8.54 7.75
CA ARG A 249 -4.67 8.71 8.76
C ARG A 249 -3.32 8.77 8.05
N LEU A 250 -2.77 9.97 7.98
CA LEU A 250 -1.50 10.26 7.32
C LEU A 250 -0.37 10.22 8.33
N GLN A 251 0.70 9.54 7.95
CA GLN A 251 1.98 9.50 8.64
C GLN A 251 3.02 10.23 7.80
N GLN A 252 3.77 11.15 8.41
CA GLN A 252 4.88 11.87 7.79
C GLN A 252 6.19 11.61 8.51
N ARG A 253 7.23 11.36 7.74
CA ARG A 253 8.60 11.26 8.21
C ARG A 253 9.50 12.16 7.38
N THR A 254 10.42 12.87 8.06
CA THR A 254 11.48 13.64 7.40
C THR A 254 12.61 12.68 7.05
N LEU A 255 13.14 12.79 5.83
CA LEU A 255 14.23 11.96 5.31
C LEU A 255 15.53 12.75 5.23
N SER A 256 16.66 12.06 5.30
CA SER A 256 17.91 12.58 4.77
C SER A 256 17.84 12.63 3.24
N ARG A 257 18.72 13.40 2.60
CA ARG A 257 18.81 13.44 1.14
C ARG A 257 19.12 12.06 0.56
N GLN A 258 20.05 11.33 1.17
CA GLN A 258 20.44 9.99 0.72
C GLN A 258 19.29 8.99 0.85
N GLU A 259 18.54 9.06 1.94
CA GLU A 259 17.35 8.23 2.16
C GLU A 259 16.25 8.55 1.14
N TYR A 260 16.05 9.83 0.81
CA TYR A 260 15.12 10.25 -0.22
C TYR A 260 15.50 9.72 -1.61
N GLU A 261 16.79 9.79 -1.96
CA GLU A 261 17.33 9.23 -3.21
C GLU A 261 17.11 7.70 -3.27
N TYR A 262 17.31 6.98 -2.17
CA TYR A 262 16.99 5.55 -2.06
C TYR A 262 15.52 5.28 -2.40
N TYR A 263 14.58 5.96 -1.74
CA TYR A 263 13.15 5.77 -2.00
C TYR A 263 12.72 6.23 -3.39
N GLN A 264 13.38 7.23 -3.98
CA GLN A 264 13.12 7.63 -5.37
C GLN A 264 13.46 6.51 -6.35
N VAL A 265 14.60 5.83 -6.18
CA VAL A 265 14.99 4.71 -7.03
C VAL A 265 14.02 3.55 -6.83
N GLN A 266 13.67 3.23 -5.59
CA GLN A 266 12.71 2.18 -5.26
C GLN A 266 11.32 2.45 -5.88
N ALA A 267 10.82 3.68 -5.80
CA ALA A 267 9.55 4.08 -6.41
C ALA A 267 9.57 3.94 -7.95
N LYS A 268 10.68 4.29 -8.59
CA LYS A 268 10.85 4.08 -10.04
C LYS A 268 10.81 2.60 -10.40
N LEU A 269 11.54 1.75 -9.68
CA LEU A 269 11.56 0.31 -9.92
C LEU A 269 10.16 -0.29 -9.78
N ASN A 270 9.40 0.08 -8.74
CA ASN A 270 8.04 -0.41 -8.53
C ASN A 270 7.08 0.01 -9.66
N ASN A 271 7.22 1.22 -10.20
CA ASN A 271 6.36 1.73 -11.27
C ASN A 271 6.73 1.19 -12.66
N GLU A 272 7.99 0.81 -12.87
CA GLU A 272 8.52 0.37 -14.17
C GLU A 272 8.53 -1.16 -14.33
N MET A 273 8.24 -1.94 -13.28
CA MET A 273 8.13 -3.41 -13.35
C MET A 273 6.92 -3.83 -14.17
N GLY A 274 7.04 -3.80 -15.49
CA GLY A 274 6.00 -4.18 -16.46
C GLY A 274 6.19 -3.61 -17.85
N GLY A 275 7.16 -2.74 -18.06
CA GLY A 275 7.46 -2.15 -19.37
C GLY A 275 8.48 -2.97 -20.18
N LEU A 276 8.20 -3.15 -21.50
CA LEU A 276 9.08 -3.86 -22.45
C LEU A 276 10.47 -3.18 -22.63
N PHE A 277 10.67 -1.99 -22.08
CA PHE A 277 11.87 -1.16 -22.15
C PHE A 277 12.30 -0.66 -20.77
N THR A 278 12.20 -1.51 -19.74
CA THR A 278 12.69 -1.16 -18.41
C THR A 278 14.19 -0.85 -18.51
N PRO A 279 14.63 0.37 -18.17
CA PRO A 279 16.06 0.66 -18.10
C PRO A 279 16.69 -0.27 -17.08
N GLN A 280 17.92 -0.70 -17.35
CA GLN A 280 18.65 -1.56 -16.42
C GLN A 280 18.64 -0.92 -15.04
N PRO A 281 18.16 -1.60 -13.98
CA PRO A 281 18.04 -1.00 -12.67
C PRO A 281 19.41 -0.52 -12.21
N SER A 282 19.53 0.77 -11.93
CA SER A 282 20.67 1.29 -11.17
C SER A 282 20.70 0.58 -9.83
N GLU A 283 21.88 0.19 -9.34
CA GLU A 283 21.98 -0.38 -7.99
C GLU A 283 21.28 0.54 -6.99
N LEU A 284 20.42 -0.04 -6.14
CA LEU A 284 19.78 0.71 -5.06
C LEU A 284 20.88 1.24 -4.14
N PRO A 285 20.93 2.55 -3.88
CA PRO A 285 21.87 3.08 -2.90
C PRO A 285 21.58 2.44 -1.54
N THR A 286 22.60 2.10 -0.79
CA THR A 286 22.47 1.52 0.54
C THR A 286 23.42 2.23 1.51
N ASN A 287 22.99 2.39 2.76
CA ASN A 287 23.86 2.84 3.84
C ASN A 287 24.29 1.68 4.76
N ILE A 288 24.20 0.44 4.27
CA ILE A 288 24.51 -0.75 5.05
C ILE A 288 25.72 -1.45 4.43
N THR A 289 26.67 -1.83 5.27
CA THR A 289 27.85 -2.58 4.87
C THR A 289 27.88 -3.95 5.54
N CYS A 290 28.49 -4.94 4.87
CA CYS A 290 28.75 -6.26 5.43
C CYS A 290 30.26 -6.45 5.69
N SER A 291 30.62 -7.11 6.78
CA SER A 291 32.01 -7.48 7.08
C SER A 291 32.64 -8.33 5.98
N ASN A 292 31.84 -9.13 5.30
CA ASN A 292 32.20 -9.87 4.10
C ASN A 292 31.79 -9.08 2.84
N HIS A 293 32.75 -8.40 2.23
CA HIS A 293 32.52 -7.54 1.07
C HIS A 293 32.00 -8.25 -0.19
N SER A 294 32.03 -9.60 -0.23
CA SER A 294 31.42 -10.37 -1.33
C SER A 294 29.91 -10.52 -1.19
N ARG A 295 29.33 -10.22 -0.02
CA ARG A 295 27.89 -10.29 0.21
C ARG A 295 27.21 -9.01 -0.27
N LYS A 296 26.13 -9.16 -1.03
CA LYS A 296 25.27 -8.03 -1.40
C LYS A 296 24.36 -7.63 -0.25
N VAL A 297 24.18 -6.34 -0.08
CA VAL A 297 23.23 -5.78 0.90
C VAL A 297 22.32 -4.80 0.20
N ILE A 298 21.02 -4.94 0.43
CA ILE A 298 20.00 -4.05 -0.10
C ILE A 298 19.22 -3.49 1.09
N GLY A 299 18.94 -2.21 1.07
CA GLY A 299 18.14 -1.53 2.10
C GLY A 299 18.78 -0.24 2.56
N TYR A 300 18.00 0.52 3.29
CA TYR A 300 18.43 1.77 3.91
C TYR A 300 17.82 1.88 5.29
N VAL A 301 18.61 2.21 6.29
CA VAL A 301 18.16 2.41 7.67
C VAL A 301 18.24 3.90 7.98
N GLY A 302 17.10 4.56 8.10
CA GLY A 302 16.99 5.95 8.56
C GLY A 302 16.94 6.05 10.08
N CYS A 303 17.15 7.27 10.61
CA CYS A 303 17.10 7.55 12.03
C CYS A 303 16.33 8.87 12.29
N ASN A 304 15.24 8.80 13.06
CA ASN A 304 14.35 9.93 13.31
C ASN A 304 13.98 10.10 14.79
N MET A 305 13.81 11.36 15.20
CA MET A 305 13.27 11.70 16.53
C MET A 305 11.80 11.32 16.71
N GLY A 306 11.08 11.07 15.63
CA GLY A 306 9.68 10.67 15.68
C GLY A 306 9.02 10.66 14.32
N VAL A 307 7.72 10.37 14.32
CA VAL A 307 6.83 10.36 13.18
C VAL A 307 5.62 11.23 13.50
N ILE A 308 5.18 12.05 12.56
CA ILE A 308 3.99 12.89 12.73
C ILE A 308 2.79 12.19 12.14
N TYR A 309 1.71 12.13 12.91
CA TYR A 309 0.42 11.60 12.47
C TYR A 309 -0.61 12.72 12.41
N ARG A 310 -1.43 12.70 11.37
CA ARG A 310 -2.63 13.54 11.22
C ARG A 310 -3.77 12.70 10.70
N GLN A 311 -4.96 12.98 11.21
CA GLN A 311 -6.19 12.34 10.76
C GLN A 311 -7.15 13.38 10.22
N LEU A 312 -7.79 13.06 9.10
CA LEU A 312 -8.80 13.87 8.45
C LEU A 312 -10.04 13.00 8.21
N TYR A 313 -11.20 13.59 8.43
CA TYR A 313 -12.49 13.02 8.08
C TYR A 313 -13.11 13.83 6.93
N VAL A 314 -13.83 13.15 6.06
CA VAL A 314 -14.62 13.76 4.98
C VAL A 314 -16.00 13.11 5.01
N SER A 315 -17.01 13.90 5.37
CA SER A 315 -18.41 13.46 5.42
C SER A 315 -19.09 13.63 4.06
N GLU A 316 -20.10 12.81 3.76
CA GLU A 316 -20.96 12.98 2.58
C GLU A 316 -21.64 14.35 2.52
N GLU A 317 -21.85 15.02 3.65
CA GLU A 317 -22.44 16.36 3.72
C GLU A 317 -21.48 17.48 3.26
N GLU A 318 -20.17 17.21 3.26
CA GLU A 318 -19.12 18.18 2.94
C GLU A 318 -18.64 18.11 1.49
N VAL A 319 -19.00 17.03 0.77
CA VAL A 319 -18.60 16.77 -0.61
C VAL A 319 -19.77 16.34 -1.46
N PHE A 320 -19.67 16.54 -2.76
CA PHE A 320 -20.63 16.00 -3.69
C PHE A 320 -20.22 14.58 -4.09
N TYR A 321 -20.96 13.60 -3.58
CA TYR A 321 -20.86 12.20 -3.99
C TYR A 321 -21.89 11.89 -5.07
N ARG A 322 -21.44 11.29 -6.19
CA ARG A 322 -22.32 10.82 -7.26
C ARG A 322 -22.61 9.33 -7.06
N ASP A 323 -23.78 9.01 -6.54
CA ASP A 323 -24.23 7.63 -6.49
C ASP A 323 -24.44 7.08 -7.90
N SER A 324 -23.77 5.96 -8.21
CA SER A 324 -23.86 5.26 -9.50
C SER A 324 -24.64 3.95 -9.42
N TYR A 325 -25.13 3.58 -8.22
CA TYR A 325 -25.85 2.33 -8.04
C TYR A 325 -27.31 2.44 -8.52
N ASN A 326 -27.71 1.46 -9.34
CA ASN A 326 -29.12 1.27 -9.68
C ASN A 326 -29.70 0.17 -8.78
N CYS A 327 -30.64 0.54 -7.90
CA CYS A 327 -31.25 -0.31 -6.89
C CYS A 327 -32.75 -0.53 -7.13
N ASP A 328 -33.11 -0.97 -8.32
CA ASP A 328 -34.47 -1.30 -8.66
C ASP A 328 -34.97 -2.54 -7.91
N LEU A 329 -36.18 -2.45 -7.37
CA LEU A 329 -36.92 -3.55 -6.76
C LEU A 329 -37.68 -4.37 -7.81
N GLY A 330 -37.66 -5.67 -7.71
CA GLY A 330 -38.42 -6.56 -8.62
C GLY A 330 -38.51 -7.99 -8.15
N LYS A 331 -39.14 -8.83 -8.97
CA LYS A 331 -39.26 -10.27 -8.65
C LYS A 331 -37.97 -11.07 -8.80
N GLY A 332 -36.90 -10.42 -9.31
CA GLY A 332 -35.65 -11.07 -9.66
C GLY A 332 -35.71 -11.77 -11.02
N PRO A 333 -34.55 -12.18 -11.58
CA PRO A 333 -34.48 -12.82 -12.90
C PRO A 333 -34.75 -14.35 -12.85
N GLY A 334 -34.67 -14.98 -11.68
CA GLY A 334 -34.88 -16.42 -11.52
C GLY A 334 -36.27 -16.80 -11.06
N SER A 335 -36.62 -18.07 -11.22
CA SER A 335 -37.88 -18.66 -10.79
C SER A 335 -37.89 -19.10 -9.34
N THR A 336 -36.70 -19.28 -8.76
CA THR A 336 -36.48 -19.71 -7.36
C THR A 336 -35.58 -18.74 -6.60
N PRO A 337 -35.65 -18.71 -5.27
CA PRO A 337 -34.75 -17.89 -4.45
C PRO A 337 -33.27 -18.18 -4.71
N MET A 338 -32.89 -19.44 -4.91
CA MET A 338 -31.51 -19.84 -5.21
C MET A 338 -31.02 -19.31 -6.57
N GLU A 339 -31.91 -19.32 -7.60
CA GLU A 339 -31.57 -18.76 -8.90
C GLU A 339 -31.38 -17.24 -8.84
N ASN A 340 -32.24 -16.54 -8.08
CA ASN A 340 -32.07 -15.09 -7.86
C ASN A 340 -30.75 -14.78 -7.16
N TYR A 341 -30.44 -15.51 -6.10
CA TYR A 341 -29.17 -15.36 -5.37
C TYR A 341 -27.95 -15.66 -6.26
N GLY A 342 -27.99 -16.75 -7.03
CA GLY A 342 -26.96 -17.11 -7.99
C GLY A 342 -26.76 -16.09 -9.12
N ALA A 343 -27.80 -15.31 -9.45
CA ALA A 343 -27.76 -14.20 -10.39
C ALA A 343 -27.28 -12.86 -9.75
N GLY A 344 -26.88 -12.87 -8.49
CA GLY A 344 -26.38 -11.69 -7.76
C GLY A 344 -27.49 -10.79 -7.21
N TYR A 345 -28.64 -11.38 -6.85
CA TYR A 345 -29.73 -10.68 -6.18
C TYR A 345 -29.90 -11.17 -4.74
N GLN A 346 -30.41 -10.30 -3.88
CA GLN A 346 -30.75 -10.61 -2.50
C GLN A 346 -32.16 -10.10 -2.19
N VAL A 347 -32.79 -10.62 -1.15
CA VAL A 347 -34.10 -10.15 -0.68
C VAL A 347 -33.95 -8.70 -0.22
N ALA A 348 -34.76 -7.83 -0.82
CA ALA A 348 -34.77 -6.41 -0.51
C ALA A 348 -35.98 -6.00 0.29
N GLU A 349 -37.12 -6.66 0.04
CA GLU A 349 -38.39 -6.38 0.72
C GLU A 349 -39.23 -7.63 0.76
N ARG A 350 -39.91 -7.84 1.88
CA ARG A 350 -40.89 -8.91 2.04
C ARG A 350 -42.22 -8.32 2.53
N ILE A 351 -43.26 -8.47 1.72
CA ILE A 351 -44.63 -8.05 2.04
C ILE A 351 -45.49 -9.31 2.05
N GLU A 352 -45.88 -9.78 3.23
CA GLU A 352 -46.60 -11.05 3.42
C GLU A 352 -45.91 -12.24 2.72
N GLN A 353 -46.49 -12.72 1.58
CA GLN A 353 -45.92 -13.80 0.77
C GLN A 353 -45.12 -13.30 -0.44
N ASP A 354 -45.23 -12.01 -0.74
CA ASP A 354 -44.52 -11.39 -1.85
C ASP A 354 -43.10 -11.00 -1.45
N ILE A 355 -42.12 -11.41 -2.28
CA ILE A 355 -40.70 -11.13 -2.08
C ILE A 355 -40.24 -10.29 -3.28
N ASN A 356 -39.68 -9.13 -2.98
CA ASN A 356 -38.95 -8.30 -3.92
C ASN A 356 -37.44 -8.45 -3.71
N TRP A 357 -36.75 -8.55 -4.82
CA TRP A 357 -35.32 -8.73 -4.93
C TRP A 357 -34.67 -7.49 -5.48
N ALA A 358 -33.44 -7.20 -5.06
CA ALA A 358 -32.57 -6.19 -5.65
C ALA A 358 -31.17 -6.77 -5.85
N LYS A 359 -30.33 -6.07 -6.59
CA LYS A 359 -28.91 -6.42 -6.69
C LYS A 359 -28.31 -6.50 -5.30
N THR A 360 -27.44 -7.47 -5.07
CA THR A 360 -26.88 -7.76 -3.73
C THR A 360 -26.19 -6.53 -3.13
N TYR A 361 -25.48 -5.74 -3.94
CA TYR A 361 -24.82 -4.50 -3.46
C TYR A 361 -25.80 -3.43 -2.96
N CYS A 362 -27.09 -3.54 -3.31
CA CYS A 362 -28.12 -2.61 -2.83
C CYS A 362 -28.59 -2.90 -1.41
N VAL A 363 -28.39 -4.12 -0.91
CA VAL A 363 -28.93 -4.60 0.38
C VAL A 363 -27.89 -5.27 1.30
N ASP A 364 -26.69 -5.53 0.80
CA ASP A 364 -25.65 -6.24 1.54
C ASP A 364 -24.27 -5.62 1.27
N VAL A 365 -23.75 -4.90 2.25
CA VAL A 365 -22.44 -4.22 2.17
C VAL A 365 -21.26 -5.19 2.00
N ARG A 366 -21.40 -6.47 2.34
CA ARG A 366 -20.36 -7.47 2.15
C ARG A 366 -20.03 -7.68 0.67
N SER A 367 -21.01 -7.51 -0.20
CA SER A 367 -20.81 -7.54 -1.66
C SER A 367 -20.05 -6.32 -2.20
N MET A 368 -19.91 -5.27 -1.39
CA MET A 368 -19.08 -4.09 -1.64
C MET A 368 -17.69 -4.22 -1.00
N GLY A 369 -17.37 -5.37 -0.41
CA GLY A 369 -16.09 -5.63 0.27
C GLY A 369 -16.01 -5.08 1.70
N ALA A 370 -17.14 -4.62 2.27
CA ALA A 370 -17.18 -4.08 3.61
C ALA A 370 -17.47 -5.17 4.67
N ASP A 371 -16.89 -4.99 5.85
CA ASP A 371 -17.17 -5.83 7.02
C ASP A 371 -18.22 -5.15 7.91
N PRO A 372 -19.43 -5.74 8.09
CA PRO A 372 -20.44 -5.20 9.01
C PRO A 372 -19.99 -5.12 10.47
N HIS A 373 -18.98 -5.89 10.85
CA HIS A 373 -18.40 -5.94 12.20
C HIS A 373 -17.04 -5.23 12.28
N GLY A 374 -16.53 -4.72 11.16
CA GLY A 374 -15.19 -4.14 11.00
C GLY A 374 -15.05 -2.69 11.49
N ARG A 375 -16.03 -2.19 12.27
CA ARG A 375 -16.01 -0.83 12.74
C ARG A 375 -14.76 -0.54 13.60
N PRO A 376 -13.92 0.45 13.24
CA PRO A 376 -12.81 0.86 14.08
C PRO A 376 -13.28 1.42 15.42
N LEU A 377 -12.58 1.09 16.51
CA LEU A 377 -12.94 1.56 17.87
C LEU A 377 -12.95 3.09 18.00
N TRP A 378 -12.16 3.76 17.21
CA TRP A 378 -12.02 5.23 17.17
C TRP A 378 -12.99 5.91 16.20
N TRP A 379 -13.82 5.14 15.44
CA TRP A 379 -14.76 5.68 14.46
C TRP A 379 -15.80 6.57 15.15
N PRO A 380 -16.05 7.79 14.64
CA PRO A 380 -17.01 8.69 15.27
C PRO A 380 -18.42 8.12 15.22
N ASN A 381 -19.12 8.32 16.27
CA ASN A 381 -20.47 7.97 16.69
C ASN A 381 -21.27 6.95 15.84
N PRO A 382 -21.66 5.77 16.41
CA PRO A 382 -22.34 4.72 15.70
C PRO A 382 -23.87 4.75 15.73
N TYR A 383 -24.48 5.62 16.54
CA TYR A 383 -25.84 5.39 17.04
C TYR A 383 -26.96 6.04 16.23
N LEU A 384 -26.68 6.88 15.24
CA LEU A 384 -27.74 7.66 14.58
C LEU A 384 -28.54 6.88 13.55
N TYR A 385 -27.92 5.96 12.81
CA TYR A 385 -28.57 5.32 11.68
C TYR A 385 -29.67 4.31 12.06
N TYR A 386 -29.47 3.49 13.09
CA TYR A 386 -30.48 2.49 13.47
C TYR A 386 -31.62 3.02 14.33
N LYS A 387 -31.47 4.17 15.00
CA LYS A 387 -32.56 4.79 15.77
C LYS A 387 -33.58 5.53 14.91
N GLU A 388 -33.15 6.03 13.75
CA GLU A 388 -34.07 6.72 12.83
C GLU A 388 -34.90 5.77 11.97
N ILE A 389 -34.45 4.53 11.77
CA ILE A 389 -35.18 3.50 11.01
C ILE A 389 -36.11 2.68 11.93
N ALA A 390 -35.89 2.64 13.22
CA ALA A 390 -36.69 1.91 14.20
C ALA A 390 -37.88 2.72 14.75
N ASN A 391 -38.08 3.97 14.33
CA ASN A 391 -39.24 4.82 14.58
C ASN A 391 -40.00 5.08 13.27
#